data_f43cf0be9f8c2e13eba90a468376e50e
#
_entry.id   f43cf0be9f8c2e13eba90a468376e50e
#
_cell.length_a   1.000
_cell.length_b   1.000
_cell.length_c   1.000
_cell.angle_alpha   90.00
_cell.angle_beta   90.00
_cell.angle_gamma   90.00
#
_symmetry.space_group_name_H-M   'P 1'
#
loop_
_entity.id
_entity.type
_entity.pdbx_description
1 polymer ?
#
loop_
_entity_poly.entity_id
_entity_poly.type
_entity_poly.pdbx_seq_one_letter_code
_entity_poly.pdbx_strand_id
1 'polypeptide(L)'
;ITDGQLVRLAYALEAKSEHPLAKAVVGYAGQNTITLDPVTDYHTESGSGINAIYNGAEAYAGNYDYVIKYTNIDRMLVKTAEKLSNEGKTPLYFAHDGRIYGIIAVADVLKDESCDAIKRLKHMGIKVIMLTGDNERTANAIGRQAGVDKVIAGVLPDGKEAVVRHYLEKGRTAMVGDGINDAVALTRADVGIAIGAGTDVAIDAADVVLMKSRLTDVPAAIALSRNVLRNIHENLFWAFIYNMIGIPLAAGLFGLKLNPMFAAAAMSLSSFCVVSNALRLNFVKIHDEKRDIVSHNNIEIDDYNNDKSEVFKMTRTIGVKGMMCGHCEARVVKALESLPQVTSAKADHEAEQAVVELNAQIDDDVLKKTIEAEGYDVTDIR
;
A
#
# COMPACT_ATOMS: atom_id res chain seq x y z
N ILE A 1 -9.85 24.75 -30.21
CA ILE A 1 -8.61 24.58 -29.43
C ILE A 1 -7.96 23.30 -29.89
N THR A 2 -6.68 23.33 -30.21
CA THR A 2 -5.93 22.14 -30.62
C THR A 2 -5.24 21.50 -29.42
N ASP A 3 -4.93 20.20 -29.49
CA ASP A 3 -4.20 19.50 -28.44
C ASP A 3 -2.86 20.17 -28.10
N GLY A 4 -2.17 20.69 -29.13
CA GLY A 4 -0.91 21.42 -28.94
C GLY A 4 -1.06 22.72 -28.14
N GLN A 5 -2.19 23.43 -28.27
CA GLN A 5 -2.48 24.63 -27.47
C GLN A 5 -2.77 24.27 -26.01
N LEU A 6 -3.53 23.18 -25.79
CA LEU A 6 -3.81 22.69 -24.45
C LEU A 6 -2.52 22.26 -23.72
N VAL A 7 -1.67 21.48 -24.38
CA VAL A 7 -0.42 21.00 -23.76
C VAL A 7 0.55 22.16 -23.50
N ARG A 8 0.60 23.18 -24.38
CA ARG A 8 1.43 24.37 -24.18
C ARG A 8 0.99 25.19 -22.97
N LEU A 9 -0.34 25.39 -22.82
CA LEU A 9 -0.92 26.06 -21.64
C LEU A 9 -0.62 25.23 -20.36
N ALA A 10 -0.85 23.94 -20.41
CA ALA A 10 -0.60 23.06 -19.30
C ALA A 10 0.87 23.06 -18.87
N TYR A 11 1.79 23.02 -19.84
CA TYR A 11 3.23 23.08 -19.56
C TYR A 11 3.61 24.42 -18.90
N ALA A 12 3.05 25.54 -19.37
CA ALA A 12 3.32 26.85 -18.80
C ALA A 12 2.86 26.98 -17.35
N LEU A 13 1.69 26.41 -17.00
CA LEU A 13 1.14 26.43 -15.65
C LEU A 13 1.84 25.45 -14.71
N GLU A 14 2.12 24.24 -15.17
CA GLU A 14 2.65 23.16 -14.32
C GLU A 14 4.18 23.19 -14.17
N ALA A 15 4.90 23.96 -14.98
CA ALA A 15 6.38 24.01 -14.98
C ALA A 15 6.98 24.45 -13.63
N LYS A 16 6.23 25.22 -12.82
CA LYS A 16 6.66 25.69 -11.49
C LYS A 16 6.10 24.86 -10.35
N SER A 17 5.27 23.87 -10.63
CA SER A 17 4.64 23.02 -9.63
C SER A 17 5.54 21.82 -9.27
N GLU A 18 5.68 21.54 -7.98
CA GLU A 18 6.42 20.37 -7.50
C GLU A 18 5.53 19.12 -7.40
N HIS A 19 4.24 19.24 -7.72
CA HIS A 19 3.29 18.14 -7.60
C HIS A 19 3.64 16.98 -8.56
N PRO A 20 3.48 15.70 -8.16
CA PRO A 20 3.79 14.56 -9.03
C PRO A 20 3.05 14.60 -10.38
N LEU A 21 1.77 15.01 -10.38
CA LEU A 21 0.97 15.14 -11.61
C LEU A 21 1.54 16.21 -12.56
N ALA A 22 2.04 17.33 -12.00
CA ALA A 22 2.70 18.38 -12.77
C ALA A 22 3.96 17.85 -13.48
N LYS A 23 4.77 17.07 -12.77
CA LYS A 23 5.98 16.45 -13.35
C LYS A 23 5.66 15.57 -14.56
N ALA A 24 4.52 14.86 -14.54
CA ALA A 24 4.07 14.06 -15.67
C ALA A 24 3.72 14.92 -16.89
N VAL A 25 3.01 16.03 -16.69
CA VAL A 25 2.67 17.00 -17.75
C VAL A 25 3.93 17.64 -18.34
N VAL A 26 4.84 18.09 -17.47
CA VAL A 26 6.14 18.68 -17.86
C VAL A 26 7.00 17.67 -18.63
N GLY A 27 7.06 16.42 -18.15
CA GLY A 27 7.79 15.34 -18.81
C GLY A 27 7.25 15.03 -20.21
N TYR A 28 5.93 15.00 -20.37
CA TYR A 28 5.29 14.81 -21.67
C TYR A 28 5.60 15.97 -22.64
N ALA A 29 5.50 17.22 -22.15
CA ALA A 29 5.81 18.41 -22.95
C ALA A 29 7.27 18.43 -23.39
N GLY A 30 8.21 18.06 -22.51
CA GLY A 30 9.63 17.96 -22.82
C GLY A 30 9.96 16.92 -23.88
N GLN A 31 9.33 15.73 -23.81
CA GLN A 31 9.50 14.66 -24.82
C GLN A 31 8.98 15.08 -26.20
N ASN A 32 7.94 15.91 -26.24
CA ASN A 32 7.36 16.42 -27.51
C ASN A 32 7.95 17.77 -27.97
N THR A 33 9.07 18.20 -27.38
CA THR A 33 9.78 19.44 -27.75
C THR A 33 8.89 20.69 -27.76
N ILE A 34 7.95 20.78 -26.81
CA ILE A 34 7.04 21.91 -26.66
C ILE A 34 7.79 23.03 -25.94
N THR A 35 7.74 24.25 -26.51
CA THR A 35 8.35 25.42 -25.90
C THR A 35 7.60 25.87 -24.66
N LEU A 36 8.36 26.21 -23.62
CA LEU A 36 7.81 26.77 -22.39
C LEU A 36 7.50 28.25 -22.56
N ASP A 37 6.23 28.58 -22.45
CA ASP A 37 5.81 29.98 -22.45
C ASP A 37 5.87 30.57 -21.02
N PRO A 38 6.23 31.85 -20.85
CA PRO A 38 6.31 32.48 -19.54
C PRO A 38 4.92 32.72 -18.94
N VAL A 39 4.82 32.57 -17.62
CA VAL A 39 3.64 32.95 -16.82
C VAL A 39 4.05 33.96 -15.74
N THR A 40 3.16 34.91 -15.45
CA THR A 40 3.28 35.86 -14.34
C THR A 40 2.18 35.65 -13.32
N ASP A 41 2.29 36.29 -12.15
CA ASP A 41 1.31 36.22 -11.06
C ASP A 41 0.87 34.78 -10.73
N TYR A 42 1.87 33.91 -10.53
CA TYR A 42 1.68 32.50 -10.29
C TYR A 42 1.32 32.22 -8.81
N HIS A 43 0.18 31.64 -8.59
CA HIS A 43 -0.31 31.24 -7.28
C HIS A 43 -0.77 29.77 -7.27
N THR A 44 -0.51 29.08 -6.17
CA THR A 44 -0.97 27.71 -5.95
C THR A 44 -1.95 27.64 -4.79
N GLU A 45 -3.09 27.01 -4.99
CA GLU A 45 -4.02 26.58 -3.93
C GLU A 45 -3.76 25.13 -3.59
N SER A 46 -3.26 24.88 -2.37
CA SER A 46 -2.89 23.53 -1.94
C SER A 46 -4.05 22.55 -2.08
N GLY A 47 -3.82 21.44 -2.81
CA GLY A 47 -4.81 20.39 -3.05
C GLY A 47 -5.91 20.71 -4.07
N SER A 48 -5.96 21.93 -4.62
CA SER A 48 -7.05 22.37 -5.50
C SER A 48 -6.55 22.68 -6.91
N GLY A 49 -5.60 23.59 -7.06
CA GLY A 49 -5.14 24.00 -8.39
C GLY A 49 -4.15 25.16 -8.39
N ILE A 50 -3.99 25.72 -9.58
CA ILE A 50 -3.04 26.78 -9.91
C ILE A 50 -3.77 27.88 -10.67
N ASN A 51 -3.45 29.15 -10.38
CA ASN A 51 -3.79 30.26 -11.24
C ASN A 51 -2.54 31.08 -11.60
N ALA A 52 -2.54 31.65 -12.79
CA ALA A 52 -1.47 32.50 -13.27
C ALA A 52 -1.99 33.41 -14.43
N ILE A 53 -1.20 34.43 -14.80
CA ILE A 53 -1.43 35.18 -16.03
C ILE A 53 -0.62 34.54 -17.17
N TYR A 54 -1.30 34.05 -18.18
CA TYR A 54 -0.74 33.46 -19.38
C TYR A 54 -1.16 34.32 -20.61
N ASN A 55 -0.21 34.76 -21.40
CA ASN A 55 -0.47 35.65 -22.57
C ASN A 55 -1.36 36.85 -22.27
N GLY A 56 -1.25 37.46 -21.09
CA GLY A 56 -1.99 38.64 -20.68
C GLY A 56 -3.41 38.40 -20.17
N ALA A 57 -3.85 37.16 -20.03
CA ALA A 57 -5.16 36.78 -19.48
C ALA A 57 -5.03 35.71 -18.39
N GLU A 58 -6.04 35.62 -17.53
CA GLU A 58 -6.07 34.64 -16.44
C GLU A 58 -6.14 33.20 -16.96
N ALA A 59 -5.32 32.36 -16.37
CA ALA A 59 -5.27 30.92 -16.66
C ALA A 59 -5.37 30.11 -15.37
N TYR A 60 -6.10 29.01 -15.43
CA TYR A 60 -6.38 28.13 -14.30
C TYR A 60 -6.11 26.68 -14.67
N ALA A 61 -5.48 25.95 -13.75
CA ALA A 61 -5.28 24.50 -13.83
C ALA A 61 -5.63 23.85 -12.51
N GLY A 62 -6.28 22.67 -12.53
CA GLY A 62 -6.60 21.95 -11.31
C GLY A 62 -7.72 20.93 -11.44
N ASN A 63 -8.30 20.56 -10.29
CA ASN A 63 -9.44 19.66 -10.25
C ASN A 63 -10.74 20.34 -10.73
N TYR A 64 -11.81 19.56 -10.91
CA TYR A 64 -13.11 20.04 -11.36
C TYR A 64 -13.66 21.15 -10.46
N ASP A 65 -13.64 20.95 -9.13
CA ASP A 65 -14.24 21.88 -8.15
C ASP A 65 -13.51 23.24 -8.08
N TYR A 66 -12.24 23.24 -8.46
CA TYR A 66 -11.45 24.46 -8.57
C TYR A 66 -11.76 25.23 -9.84
N VAL A 67 -11.63 24.57 -11.00
CA VAL A 67 -11.72 25.24 -12.30
C VAL A 67 -13.14 25.71 -12.63
N ILE A 68 -14.20 25.01 -12.15
CA ILE A 68 -15.59 25.39 -12.37
C ILE A 68 -15.95 26.75 -11.72
N LYS A 69 -15.19 27.22 -10.73
CA LYS A 69 -15.38 28.54 -10.12
C LYS A 69 -15.10 29.69 -11.08
N TYR A 70 -14.26 29.44 -12.08
CA TYR A 70 -13.72 30.47 -12.98
C TYR A 70 -14.20 30.33 -14.42
N THR A 71 -14.74 29.15 -14.80
CA THR A 71 -15.23 28.92 -16.16
C THR A 71 -16.37 27.91 -16.21
N ASN A 72 -17.21 27.99 -17.24
CA ASN A 72 -18.23 26.98 -17.50
C ASN A 72 -17.62 25.75 -18.17
N ILE A 73 -17.91 24.57 -17.62
CA ILE A 73 -17.43 23.29 -18.15
C ILE A 73 -18.62 22.55 -18.81
N ASP A 74 -18.47 22.19 -20.08
CA ASP A 74 -19.49 21.47 -20.82
C ASP A 74 -19.73 20.08 -20.18
N ARG A 75 -21.00 19.68 -20.12
CA ARG A 75 -21.43 18.34 -19.63
C ARG A 75 -20.74 17.19 -20.36
N MET A 76 -20.40 17.36 -21.64
CA MET A 76 -19.70 16.34 -22.41
C MET A 76 -18.26 16.14 -21.92
N LEU A 77 -17.59 17.24 -21.56
CA LEU A 77 -16.24 17.20 -20.99
C LEU A 77 -16.23 16.56 -19.60
N VAL A 78 -17.23 16.85 -18.76
CA VAL A 78 -17.42 16.22 -17.45
C VAL A 78 -17.58 14.72 -17.58
N LYS A 79 -18.45 14.24 -18.49
CA LYS A 79 -18.62 12.80 -18.75
C LYS A 79 -17.34 12.13 -19.25
N THR A 80 -16.57 12.85 -20.07
CA THR A 80 -15.27 12.33 -20.53
C THR A 80 -14.28 12.21 -19.38
N ALA A 81 -14.23 13.20 -18.49
CA ALA A 81 -13.40 13.15 -17.29
C ALA A 81 -13.82 12.01 -16.34
N GLU A 82 -15.13 11.82 -16.14
CA GLU A 82 -15.64 10.69 -15.35
C GLU A 82 -15.25 9.34 -15.95
N LYS A 83 -15.31 9.19 -17.27
CA LYS A 83 -14.84 7.99 -17.95
C LYS A 83 -13.36 7.75 -17.73
N LEU A 84 -12.53 8.79 -17.88
CA LEU A 84 -11.08 8.71 -17.62
C LEU A 84 -10.77 8.38 -16.17
N SER A 85 -11.53 8.94 -15.23
CA SER A 85 -11.40 8.60 -13.80
C SER A 85 -11.76 7.14 -13.51
N ASN A 86 -12.79 6.61 -14.18
CA ASN A 86 -13.16 5.20 -14.07
C ASN A 86 -12.10 4.25 -14.69
N GLU A 87 -11.26 4.77 -15.59
CA GLU A 87 -10.11 4.06 -16.14
C GLU A 87 -8.85 4.19 -15.25
N GLY A 88 -8.96 4.79 -14.06
CA GLY A 88 -7.85 4.98 -13.12
C GLY A 88 -6.94 6.17 -13.45
N LYS A 89 -7.41 7.10 -14.29
CA LYS A 89 -6.66 8.31 -14.65
C LYS A 89 -7.15 9.50 -13.83
N THR A 90 -6.27 10.43 -13.50
CA THR A 90 -6.61 11.68 -12.80
C THR A 90 -6.76 12.81 -13.81
N PRO A 91 -8.00 13.30 -14.08
CA PRO A 91 -8.22 14.40 -15.01
C PRO A 91 -7.87 15.73 -14.34
N LEU A 92 -7.02 16.51 -15.02
CA LEU A 92 -6.70 17.90 -14.72
C LEU A 92 -7.38 18.79 -15.73
N TYR A 93 -8.09 19.80 -15.26
CA TYR A 93 -8.81 20.77 -16.10
C TYR A 93 -7.95 22.01 -16.32
N PHE A 94 -7.98 22.53 -17.54
CA PHE A 94 -7.23 23.74 -17.94
C PHE A 94 -8.16 24.75 -18.57
N ALA A 95 -8.12 25.97 -18.04
CA ALA A 95 -8.91 27.09 -18.55
C ALA A 95 -8.02 28.30 -18.78
N HIS A 96 -8.36 29.15 -19.78
CA HIS A 96 -7.70 30.38 -20.09
C HIS A 96 -8.71 31.37 -20.65
N ASP A 97 -8.63 32.63 -20.22
CA ASP A 97 -9.50 33.72 -20.66
C ASP A 97 -11.00 33.38 -20.51
N GLY A 98 -11.37 32.84 -19.34
CA GLY A 98 -12.75 32.44 -19.02
C GLY A 98 -13.31 31.27 -19.85
N ARG A 99 -12.47 30.57 -20.63
CA ARG A 99 -12.87 29.39 -21.44
C ARG A 99 -12.11 28.14 -21.05
N ILE A 100 -12.84 27.03 -21.03
CA ILE A 100 -12.21 25.72 -20.84
C ILE A 100 -11.38 25.34 -22.09
N TYR A 101 -10.11 25.05 -21.91
CA TYR A 101 -9.22 24.59 -22.97
C TYR A 101 -9.30 23.07 -23.14
N GLY A 102 -9.51 22.34 -22.06
CA GLY A 102 -9.67 20.90 -22.09
C GLY A 102 -9.26 20.23 -20.78
N ILE A 103 -9.10 18.91 -20.88
CA ILE A 103 -8.60 18.08 -19.79
C ILE A 103 -7.36 17.32 -20.25
N ILE A 104 -6.40 17.18 -19.34
CA ILE A 104 -5.27 16.25 -19.47
C ILE A 104 -5.44 15.23 -18.37
N ALA A 105 -5.53 13.95 -18.73
CA ALA A 105 -5.62 12.87 -17.77
C ALA A 105 -4.24 12.27 -17.53
N VAL A 106 -3.79 12.36 -16.30
CA VAL A 106 -2.53 11.76 -15.84
C VAL A 106 -2.84 10.41 -15.22
N ALA A 107 -2.06 9.40 -15.56
CA ALA A 107 -2.16 8.08 -14.97
C ALA A 107 -0.78 7.58 -14.56
N ASP A 108 -0.72 6.90 -13.44
CA ASP A 108 0.44 6.08 -13.13
C ASP A 108 0.48 4.91 -14.09
N VAL A 109 1.61 4.75 -14.79
CA VAL A 109 1.82 3.63 -15.69
C VAL A 109 2.30 2.46 -14.85
N LEU A 110 1.49 1.42 -14.78
CA LEU A 110 1.94 0.13 -14.28
C LEU A 110 3.12 -0.35 -15.11
N LYS A 111 4.23 -0.61 -14.43
CA LYS A 111 5.38 -1.25 -15.08
C LYS A 111 4.99 -2.67 -15.50
N ASP A 112 5.27 -3.07 -16.73
CA ASP A 112 5.03 -4.44 -17.23
C ASP A 112 5.65 -5.48 -16.31
N GLU A 113 6.84 -5.19 -15.77
CA GLU A 113 7.52 -6.00 -14.77
C GLU A 113 6.68 -6.28 -13.52
N SER A 114 5.78 -5.36 -13.11
CA SER A 114 4.92 -5.55 -11.93
C SER A 114 3.82 -6.58 -12.21
N CYS A 115 3.23 -6.54 -13.40
CA CYS A 115 2.24 -7.54 -13.83
C CYS A 115 2.86 -8.94 -13.89
N ASP A 116 4.08 -9.06 -14.41
CA ASP A 116 4.78 -10.35 -14.49
C ASP A 116 5.16 -10.87 -13.10
N ALA A 117 5.60 -10.01 -12.20
CA ALA A 117 5.86 -10.37 -10.81
C ALA A 117 4.61 -10.93 -10.11
N ILE A 118 3.46 -10.26 -10.30
CA ILE A 118 2.18 -10.68 -9.71
C ILE A 118 1.73 -12.03 -10.28
N LYS A 119 1.81 -12.22 -11.60
CA LYS A 119 1.50 -13.51 -12.25
C LYS A 119 2.37 -14.62 -11.68
N ARG A 120 3.67 -14.37 -11.53
CA ARG A 120 4.62 -15.34 -10.99
C ARG A 120 4.30 -15.69 -9.52
N LEU A 121 4.00 -14.70 -8.67
CA LEU A 121 3.58 -14.95 -7.28
C LEU A 121 2.33 -15.83 -7.24
N LYS A 122 1.34 -15.55 -8.08
CA LYS A 122 0.13 -16.37 -8.19
C LYS A 122 0.42 -17.79 -8.67
N HIS A 123 1.32 -17.96 -9.64
CA HIS A 123 1.79 -19.28 -10.08
C HIS A 123 2.49 -20.04 -8.95
N MET A 124 3.19 -19.36 -8.05
CA MET A 124 3.80 -19.95 -6.86
C MET A 124 2.77 -20.33 -5.76
N GLY A 125 1.47 -20.10 -5.99
CA GLY A 125 0.38 -20.37 -5.04
C GLY A 125 0.24 -19.30 -3.97
N ILE A 126 0.75 -18.08 -4.22
CA ILE A 126 0.66 -16.95 -3.29
C ILE A 126 -0.48 -16.04 -3.73
N LYS A 127 -1.38 -15.72 -2.81
CA LYS A 127 -2.43 -14.73 -3.03
C LYS A 127 -1.86 -13.32 -2.92
N VAL A 128 -2.22 -12.46 -3.86
CA VAL A 128 -1.68 -11.10 -3.94
C VAL A 128 -2.77 -10.08 -3.68
N ILE A 129 -2.59 -9.29 -2.64
CA ILE A 129 -3.51 -8.23 -2.22
C ILE A 129 -2.81 -6.89 -2.42
N MET A 130 -3.46 -5.96 -3.13
CA MET A 130 -2.98 -4.60 -3.27
C MET A 130 -3.60 -3.73 -2.18
N LEU A 131 -2.75 -3.03 -1.43
CA LEU A 131 -3.11 -2.14 -0.35
C LEU A 131 -2.66 -0.72 -0.69
N THR A 132 -3.61 0.22 -0.78
CA THR A 132 -3.33 1.59 -1.21
C THR A 132 -4.18 2.63 -0.48
N GLY A 133 -3.63 3.85 -0.34
CA GLY A 133 -4.36 5.04 0.12
C GLY A 133 -5.23 5.69 -0.96
N ASP A 134 -5.12 5.28 -2.21
CA ASP A 134 -5.88 5.84 -3.32
C ASP A 134 -7.37 5.58 -3.18
N ASN A 135 -8.17 6.36 -3.91
CA ASN A 135 -9.60 6.15 -3.96
C ASN A 135 -9.94 4.78 -4.61
N GLU A 136 -11.08 4.24 -4.21
CA GLU A 136 -11.51 2.89 -4.59
C GLU A 136 -11.60 2.66 -6.12
N ARG A 137 -12.00 3.68 -6.88
CA ARG A 137 -12.14 3.58 -8.35
C ARG A 137 -10.79 3.40 -9.02
N THR A 138 -9.83 4.27 -8.68
CA THR A 138 -8.46 4.23 -9.20
C THR A 138 -7.76 2.94 -8.78
N ALA A 139 -7.84 2.59 -7.50
CA ALA A 139 -7.26 1.38 -6.97
C ALA A 139 -7.78 0.11 -7.65
N ASN A 140 -9.10 -0.01 -7.84
CA ASN A 140 -9.71 -1.15 -8.52
C ASN A 140 -9.34 -1.23 -10.02
N ALA A 141 -9.16 -0.09 -10.70
CA ALA A 141 -8.71 -0.07 -12.09
C ALA A 141 -7.27 -0.59 -12.20
N ILE A 142 -6.36 -0.07 -11.36
CA ILE A 142 -4.96 -0.49 -11.28
C ILE A 142 -4.84 -1.96 -10.88
N GLY A 143 -5.58 -2.39 -9.86
CA GLY A 143 -5.55 -3.78 -9.38
C GLY A 143 -5.99 -4.79 -10.43
N ARG A 144 -7.03 -4.47 -11.21
CA ARG A 144 -7.47 -5.29 -12.37
C ARG A 144 -6.40 -5.38 -13.44
N GLN A 145 -5.76 -4.26 -13.78
CA GLN A 145 -4.69 -4.22 -14.77
C GLN A 145 -3.45 -4.98 -14.29
N ALA A 146 -3.09 -4.86 -13.01
CA ALA A 146 -1.99 -5.58 -12.40
C ALA A 146 -2.27 -7.08 -12.22
N GLY A 147 -3.55 -7.48 -12.15
CA GLY A 147 -3.98 -8.87 -12.00
C GLY A 147 -3.88 -9.39 -10.57
N VAL A 148 -3.97 -8.52 -9.55
CA VAL A 148 -4.02 -8.92 -8.13
C VAL A 148 -5.31 -9.68 -7.80
N ASP A 149 -5.31 -10.45 -6.72
CA ASP A 149 -6.49 -11.22 -6.29
C ASP A 149 -7.51 -10.31 -5.57
N LYS A 150 -7.02 -9.29 -4.86
CA LYS A 150 -7.88 -8.34 -4.13
C LYS A 150 -7.24 -6.96 -4.06
N VAL A 151 -8.10 -5.94 -3.96
CA VAL A 151 -7.72 -4.54 -3.74
C VAL A 151 -8.37 -4.05 -2.46
N ILE A 152 -7.59 -3.39 -1.60
CA ILE A 152 -8.05 -2.68 -0.41
C ILE A 152 -7.62 -1.22 -0.57
N ALA A 153 -8.57 -0.35 -0.82
CA ALA A 153 -8.38 1.04 -1.16
C ALA A 153 -8.70 1.98 0.01
N GLY A 154 -8.23 3.22 -0.06
CA GLY A 154 -8.53 4.26 0.92
C GLY A 154 -7.97 3.97 2.32
N VAL A 155 -6.89 3.21 2.41
CA VAL A 155 -6.26 2.86 3.68
C VAL A 155 -5.18 3.86 4.01
N LEU A 156 -5.37 4.60 5.10
CA LEU A 156 -4.37 5.51 5.65
C LEU A 156 -3.13 4.73 6.14
N PRO A 157 -1.96 5.36 6.27
CA PRO A 157 -0.74 4.69 6.72
C PRO A 157 -0.94 3.86 7.99
N ASP A 158 -1.59 4.41 9.01
CA ASP A 158 -1.87 3.73 10.28
C ASP A 158 -2.86 2.55 10.14
N GLY A 159 -3.73 2.58 9.13
CA GLY A 159 -4.68 1.50 8.84
C GLY A 159 -4.05 0.28 8.15
N LYS A 160 -2.87 0.43 7.54
CA LYS A 160 -2.21 -0.68 6.83
C LYS A 160 -1.80 -1.81 7.77
N GLU A 161 -1.39 -1.48 9.00
CA GLU A 161 -1.08 -2.46 10.05
C GLU A 161 -2.31 -3.33 10.40
N ALA A 162 -3.47 -2.71 10.55
CA ALA A 162 -4.70 -3.44 10.87
C ALA A 162 -5.09 -4.43 9.78
N VAL A 163 -4.89 -4.08 8.50
CA VAL A 163 -5.09 -4.99 7.37
C VAL A 163 -4.13 -6.18 7.44
N VAL A 164 -2.85 -5.93 7.68
CA VAL A 164 -1.84 -6.99 7.81
C VAL A 164 -2.20 -7.92 8.97
N ARG A 165 -2.58 -7.39 10.12
CA ARG A 165 -3.01 -8.15 11.30
C ARG A 165 -4.20 -9.07 11.00
N HIS A 166 -5.21 -8.57 10.28
CA HIS A 166 -6.36 -9.36 9.86
C HIS A 166 -5.96 -10.59 9.02
N TYR A 167 -5.01 -10.40 8.07
CA TYR A 167 -4.56 -11.52 7.24
C TYR A 167 -3.60 -12.48 7.95
N LEU A 168 -2.87 -12.03 8.97
CA LEU A 168 -2.06 -12.90 9.83
C LEU A 168 -2.89 -13.96 10.55
N GLU A 169 -4.12 -13.66 10.92
CA GLU A 169 -5.04 -14.63 11.54
C GLU A 169 -5.50 -15.72 10.56
N LYS A 170 -5.45 -15.45 9.25
CA LYS A 170 -5.90 -16.38 8.20
C LYS A 170 -4.76 -17.20 7.59
N GLY A 171 -3.54 -16.74 7.73
CA GLY A 171 -2.38 -17.44 7.20
C GLY A 171 -1.10 -16.61 7.23
N ARG A 172 -0.01 -17.23 6.80
CA ARG A 172 1.27 -16.53 6.74
C ARG A 172 1.22 -15.39 5.74
N THR A 173 1.55 -14.21 6.20
CA THR A 173 1.41 -12.96 5.46
C THR A 173 2.75 -12.25 5.32
N ALA A 174 3.12 -11.90 4.09
CA ALA A 174 4.24 -11.02 3.81
C ALA A 174 3.73 -9.63 3.42
N MET A 175 4.33 -8.59 3.97
CA MET A 175 4.12 -7.21 3.55
C MET A 175 5.26 -6.77 2.65
N VAL A 176 4.92 -6.14 1.53
CA VAL A 176 5.88 -5.57 0.57
C VAL A 176 5.61 -4.09 0.43
N GLY A 177 6.60 -3.24 0.67
CA GLY A 177 6.44 -1.79 0.63
C GLY A 177 7.76 -1.05 0.40
N ASP A 178 7.69 0.29 0.28
CA ASP A 178 8.87 1.16 0.16
C ASP A 178 9.48 1.55 1.51
N GLY A 179 8.78 1.28 2.59
CA GLY A 179 9.23 1.43 3.97
C GLY A 179 9.00 2.78 4.62
N ILE A 180 8.73 3.86 3.88
CA ILE A 180 8.54 5.19 4.48
C ILE A 180 7.22 5.25 5.25
N ASN A 181 6.13 4.90 4.56
CA ASN A 181 4.78 4.92 5.11
C ASN A 181 4.28 3.53 5.55
N ASP A 182 5.08 2.50 5.29
CA ASP A 182 4.71 1.10 5.49
C ASP A 182 5.49 0.43 6.63
N ALA A 183 6.38 1.16 7.34
CA ALA A 183 7.28 0.60 8.35
C ALA A 183 6.56 -0.22 9.42
N VAL A 184 5.44 0.30 9.95
CA VAL A 184 4.64 -0.40 10.98
C VAL A 184 4.00 -1.67 10.41
N ALA A 185 3.50 -1.62 9.18
CA ALA A 185 2.90 -2.78 8.50
C ALA A 185 3.96 -3.84 8.12
N LEU A 186 5.17 -3.41 7.70
CA LEU A 186 6.31 -4.28 7.43
C LEU A 186 6.74 -5.05 8.68
N THR A 187 6.91 -4.34 9.80
CA THR A 187 7.29 -4.96 11.08
C THR A 187 6.20 -5.90 11.63
N ARG A 188 4.92 -5.64 11.29
CA ARG A 188 3.81 -6.46 11.78
C ARG A 188 3.66 -7.78 11.04
N ALA A 189 4.02 -7.86 9.77
CA ALA A 189 3.91 -9.06 8.94
C ALA A 189 4.79 -10.22 9.45
N ASP A 190 4.50 -11.47 9.05
CA ASP A 190 5.43 -12.59 9.27
C ASP A 190 6.75 -12.40 8.55
N VAL A 191 6.72 -11.70 7.41
CA VAL A 191 7.90 -11.29 6.65
C VAL A 191 7.66 -9.90 6.07
N GLY A 192 8.44 -8.92 6.49
CA GLY A 192 8.50 -7.59 5.89
C GLY A 192 9.53 -7.55 4.76
N ILE A 193 9.14 -7.10 3.59
CA ILE A 193 10.03 -6.97 2.41
C ILE A 193 10.03 -5.50 1.96
N ALA A 194 11.14 -4.80 2.14
CA ALA A 194 11.32 -3.46 1.61
C ALA A 194 11.87 -3.50 0.17
N ILE A 195 11.29 -2.69 -0.74
CA ILE A 195 11.73 -2.55 -2.13
C ILE A 195 12.41 -1.21 -2.34
N GLY A 196 13.59 -1.26 -2.95
CA GLY A 196 14.40 -0.08 -3.24
C GLY A 196 15.37 0.22 -2.10
N ALA A 197 16.50 0.82 -2.42
CA ALA A 197 17.44 1.35 -1.43
C ALA A 197 16.81 2.55 -0.73
N GLY A 198 15.72 2.31 -0.01
CA GLY A 198 14.90 3.29 0.65
C GLY A 198 15.64 3.99 1.78
N THR A 199 14.92 4.57 2.66
CA THR A 199 15.40 5.23 3.86
C THR A 199 15.92 4.22 4.87
N ASP A 200 16.80 4.66 5.77
CA ASP A 200 17.30 3.84 6.90
C ASP A 200 16.14 3.21 7.69
N VAL A 201 14.99 3.91 7.77
CA VAL A 201 13.75 3.44 8.41
C VAL A 201 13.19 2.18 7.76
N ALA A 202 13.26 2.07 6.42
CA ALA A 202 12.79 0.88 5.71
C ALA A 202 13.68 -0.33 5.95
N ILE A 203 14.99 -0.08 6.07
CA ILE A 203 15.99 -1.12 6.33
C ILE A 203 15.80 -1.69 7.75
N ASP A 204 15.51 -0.83 8.72
CA ASP A 204 15.31 -1.24 10.12
C ASP A 204 13.95 -1.96 10.34
N ALA A 205 12.95 -1.67 9.51
CA ALA A 205 11.60 -2.22 9.65
C ALA A 205 11.36 -3.55 8.90
N ALA A 206 12.22 -3.92 7.96
CA ALA A 206 12.01 -5.06 7.07
C ALA A 206 12.98 -6.22 7.36
N ASP A 207 12.48 -7.47 7.25
CA ASP A 207 13.31 -8.68 7.34
C ASP A 207 14.17 -8.89 6.09
N VAL A 208 13.68 -8.41 4.93
CA VAL A 208 14.34 -8.54 3.64
C VAL A 208 14.35 -7.19 2.94
N VAL A 209 15.52 -6.74 2.49
CA VAL A 209 15.67 -5.49 1.73
C VAL A 209 16.11 -5.82 0.31
N LEU A 210 15.28 -5.45 -0.67
CA LEU A 210 15.57 -5.60 -2.09
C LEU A 210 16.17 -4.29 -2.61
N MET A 211 17.44 -4.33 -2.95
CA MET A 211 18.23 -3.14 -3.34
C MET A 211 17.74 -2.43 -4.60
N LYS A 212 17.01 -3.13 -5.46
CA LYS A 212 16.45 -2.58 -6.69
C LYS A 212 14.96 -2.33 -6.53
N SER A 213 14.47 -1.20 -7.05
CA SER A 213 13.04 -0.87 -7.08
C SER A 213 12.28 -1.68 -8.14
N ARG A 214 12.35 -3.02 -8.06
CA ARG A 214 11.69 -3.94 -8.98
C ARG A 214 10.88 -4.97 -8.23
N LEU A 215 9.59 -5.04 -8.53
CA LEU A 215 8.68 -6.01 -7.91
C LEU A 215 9.06 -7.47 -8.28
N THR A 216 9.71 -7.69 -9.44
CA THR A 216 10.19 -9.01 -9.89
C THR A 216 11.22 -9.65 -8.96
N ASP A 217 11.87 -8.87 -8.13
CA ASP A 217 12.85 -9.38 -7.17
C ASP A 217 12.16 -10.03 -5.96
N VAL A 218 10.87 -9.73 -5.69
CA VAL A 218 10.09 -10.39 -4.62
C VAL A 218 9.89 -11.88 -4.90
N PRO A 219 9.28 -12.32 -6.03
CA PRO A 219 9.17 -13.74 -6.32
C PRO A 219 10.53 -14.41 -6.46
N ALA A 220 11.57 -13.71 -6.90
CA ALA A 220 12.93 -14.24 -6.96
C ALA A 220 13.51 -14.53 -5.57
N ALA A 221 13.30 -13.63 -4.59
CA ALA A 221 13.70 -13.84 -3.21
C ALA A 221 12.98 -15.04 -2.56
N ILE A 222 11.67 -15.16 -2.80
CA ILE A 222 10.88 -16.31 -2.33
C ILE A 222 11.38 -17.62 -2.96
N ALA A 223 11.66 -17.62 -4.27
CA ALA A 223 12.21 -18.78 -4.97
C ALA A 223 13.59 -19.17 -4.40
N LEU A 224 14.44 -18.19 -4.12
CA LEU A 224 15.74 -18.42 -3.48
C LEU A 224 15.58 -19.06 -2.11
N SER A 225 14.73 -18.49 -1.26
CA SER A 225 14.46 -19.01 0.09
C SER A 225 13.97 -20.47 0.07
N ARG A 226 13.03 -20.79 -0.80
CA ARG A 226 12.52 -22.17 -0.97
C ARG A 226 13.61 -23.14 -1.42
N ASN A 227 14.47 -22.72 -2.34
CA ASN A 227 15.59 -23.56 -2.80
C ASN A 227 16.66 -23.74 -1.72
N VAL A 228 16.95 -22.70 -0.94
CA VAL A 228 17.87 -22.79 0.22
C VAL A 228 17.32 -23.76 1.27
N LEU A 229 16.05 -23.63 1.66
CA LEU A 229 15.43 -24.55 2.62
C LEU A 229 15.47 -25.99 2.13
N ARG A 230 15.16 -26.23 0.85
CA ARG A 230 15.27 -27.58 0.26
C ARG A 230 16.69 -28.11 0.35
N ASN A 231 17.69 -27.30 0.01
CA ASN A 231 19.09 -27.67 0.09
C ASN A 231 19.52 -27.99 1.52
N ILE A 232 19.04 -27.22 2.52
CA ILE A 232 19.28 -27.50 3.93
C ILE A 232 18.70 -28.85 4.34
N HIS A 233 17.46 -29.18 3.94
CA HIS A 233 16.84 -30.46 4.22
C HIS A 233 17.61 -31.62 3.56
N GLU A 234 18.05 -31.47 2.32
CA GLU A 234 18.87 -32.45 1.63
C GLU A 234 20.20 -32.66 2.37
N ASN A 235 20.87 -31.59 2.81
CA ASN A 235 22.11 -31.67 3.58
C ASN A 235 21.93 -32.38 4.91
N LEU A 236 20.87 -32.04 5.65
CA LEU A 236 20.52 -32.72 6.91
C LEU A 236 20.25 -34.20 6.71
N PHE A 237 19.48 -34.56 5.66
CA PHE A 237 19.21 -35.95 5.30
C PHE A 237 20.50 -36.73 5.08
N TRP A 238 21.42 -36.21 4.26
CA TRP A 238 22.71 -36.86 4.04
C TRP A 238 23.55 -36.98 5.31
N ALA A 239 23.60 -35.92 6.12
CA ALA A 239 24.34 -35.94 7.38
C ALA A 239 23.79 -36.99 8.37
N PHE A 240 22.47 -37.17 8.44
CA PHE A 240 21.85 -38.17 9.31
C PHE A 240 22.01 -39.58 8.81
N ILE A 241 21.89 -39.82 7.48
CA ILE A 241 21.94 -41.19 6.96
C ILE A 241 23.31 -41.83 7.18
N TYR A 242 24.39 -41.03 7.00
CA TYR A 242 25.75 -41.53 7.30
C TYR A 242 25.91 -41.95 8.75
N ASN A 243 25.37 -41.20 9.68
CA ASN A 243 25.44 -41.51 11.10
C ASN A 243 24.53 -42.69 11.43
N MET A 244 23.33 -42.78 10.85
CA MET A 244 22.37 -43.85 11.07
C MET A 244 22.91 -45.22 10.63
N ILE A 245 23.72 -45.25 9.57
CA ILE A 245 24.39 -46.46 9.09
C ILE A 245 25.69 -46.70 9.83
N GLY A 246 26.48 -45.66 10.08
CA GLY A 246 27.82 -45.79 10.66
C GLY A 246 27.82 -46.19 12.13
N ILE A 247 26.91 -45.67 12.95
CA ILE A 247 26.84 -45.98 14.39
C ILE A 247 26.54 -47.47 14.65
N PRO A 248 25.53 -48.13 14.07
CA PRO A 248 25.28 -49.56 14.22
C PRO A 248 26.44 -50.44 13.73
N LEU A 249 27.07 -50.01 12.61
CA LEU A 249 28.26 -50.73 12.11
C LEU A 249 29.44 -50.63 13.07
N ALA A 250 29.69 -49.41 13.62
CA ALA A 250 30.73 -49.20 14.62
C ALA A 250 30.47 -49.94 15.94
N ALA A 251 29.20 -50.09 16.32
CA ALA A 251 28.77 -50.87 17.48
C ALA A 251 28.90 -52.38 17.28
N GLY A 252 29.24 -52.86 16.10
CA GLY A 252 29.44 -54.27 15.82
C GLY A 252 28.13 -55.07 15.62
N LEU A 253 27.03 -54.41 15.28
CA LEU A 253 25.68 -54.99 15.16
C LEU A 253 25.61 -56.17 14.19
N PHE A 254 26.54 -56.24 13.22
CA PHE A 254 26.63 -57.33 12.23
C PHE A 254 27.91 -58.16 12.37
N GLY A 255 28.61 -58.10 13.53
CA GLY A 255 29.87 -58.77 13.73
C GLY A 255 31.06 -58.17 12.93
N LEU A 256 30.83 -57.07 12.28
CA LEU A 256 31.85 -56.35 11.52
C LEU A 256 32.59 -55.38 12.42
N LYS A 257 33.92 -55.54 12.55
CA LYS A 257 34.77 -54.57 13.25
C LYS A 257 35.08 -53.43 12.27
N LEU A 258 34.52 -52.27 12.52
CA LEU A 258 34.80 -51.07 11.72
C LEU A 258 36.26 -50.63 11.96
N ASN A 259 37.06 -50.59 10.90
CA ASN A 259 38.40 -50.02 10.97
C ASN A 259 38.30 -48.49 11.09
N PRO A 260 38.98 -47.82 12.04
CA PRO A 260 38.95 -46.37 12.22
C PRO A 260 39.23 -45.58 10.94
N MET A 261 40.02 -46.13 10.02
CA MET A 261 40.34 -45.51 8.76
C MET A 261 39.11 -45.39 7.82
N PHE A 262 38.25 -46.42 7.81
CA PHE A 262 36.99 -46.37 7.04
C PHE A 262 36.00 -45.35 7.66
N ALA A 263 35.95 -45.27 9.00
CA ALA A 263 35.11 -44.28 9.66
C ALA A 263 35.55 -42.84 9.34
N ALA A 264 36.84 -42.57 9.35
CA ALA A 264 37.39 -41.27 8.98
C ALA A 264 37.13 -40.96 7.50
N ALA A 265 37.26 -41.94 6.60
CA ALA A 265 36.96 -41.76 5.18
C ALA A 265 35.45 -41.47 4.94
N ALA A 266 34.57 -42.16 5.65
CA ALA A 266 33.12 -41.91 5.58
C ALA A 266 32.74 -40.49 6.05
N MET A 267 33.32 -40.00 7.15
CA MET A 267 33.14 -38.64 7.63
C MET A 267 33.60 -37.59 6.62
N SER A 268 34.76 -37.80 6.00
CA SER A 268 35.28 -36.90 4.96
C SER A 268 34.38 -36.88 3.74
N LEU A 269 33.86 -38.04 3.32
CA LEU A 269 32.92 -38.18 2.19
C LEU A 269 31.58 -37.49 2.50
N SER A 270 31.08 -37.59 3.74
CA SER A 270 29.86 -36.88 4.17
C SER A 270 30.02 -35.38 4.03
N SER A 271 31.14 -34.82 4.54
CA SER A 271 31.45 -33.40 4.42
C SER A 271 31.57 -32.97 2.96
N PHE A 272 32.20 -33.76 2.11
CA PHE A 272 32.30 -33.50 0.68
C PHE A 272 30.94 -33.47 0.00
N CYS A 273 30.02 -34.39 0.33
CA CYS A 273 28.67 -34.44 -0.20
C CYS A 273 27.86 -33.18 0.19
N VAL A 274 27.92 -32.76 1.47
CA VAL A 274 27.22 -31.58 1.95
C VAL A 274 27.72 -30.31 1.25
N VAL A 275 29.04 -30.11 1.16
CA VAL A 275 29.63 -28.96 0.47
C VAL A 275 29.26 -28.97 -1.02
N SER A 276 29.36 -30.12 -1.69
CA SER A 276 29.02 -30.24 -3.11
C SER A 276 27.55 -29.95 -3.35
N ASN A 277 26.63 -30.39 -2.46
CA ASN A 277 25.21 -30.05 -2.55
C ASN A 277 24.96 -28.57 -2.29
N ALA A 278 25.63 -27.95 -1.32
CA ALA A 278 25.51 -26.51 -1.08
C ALA A 278 25.98 -25.69 -2.29
N LEU A 279 27.05 -26.09 -2.97
CA LEU A 279 27.55 -25.42 -4.19
C LEU A 279 26.53 -25.46 -5.35
N ARG A 280 25.59 -26.42 -5.38
CA ARG A 280 24.52 -26.47 -6.38
C ARG A 280 23.63 -25.23 -6.35
N LEU A 281 23.52 -24.51 -5.20
CA LEU A 281 22.78 -23.25 -5.11
C LEU A 281 23.30 -22.18 -6.06
N ASN A 282 24.58 -22.18 -6.40
CA ASN A 282 25.16 -21.23 -7.36
C ASN A 282 24.61 -21.41 -8.79
N PHE A 283 24.02 -22.56 -9.10
CA PHE A 283 23.43 -22.86 -10.41
C PHE A 283 21.91 -22.67 -10.43
N VAL A 284 21.31 -22.23 -9.32
CA VAL A 284 19.87 -21.98 -9.26
C VAL A 284 19.55 -20.66 -9.99
N LYS A 285 18.73 -20.76 -11.03
CA LYS A 285 18.22 -19.58 -11.75
C LYS A 285 16.97 -19.07 -11.05
N ILE A 286 17.16 -18.09 -10.17
CA ILE A 286 16.08 -17.51 -9.35
C ILE A 286 15.03 -16.71 -10.13
N HIS A 287 15.32 -16.32 -11.38
CA HIS A 287 14.39 -15.62 -12.26
C HIS A 287 13.69 -16.54 -13.29
N ASP A 288 13.90 -17.86 -13.22
CA ASP A 288 13.27 -18.84 -14.12
C ASP A 288 11.97 -19.40 -13.50
N GLU A 289 10.83 -18.94 -14.00
CA GLU A 289 9.48 -19.34 -13.52
C GLU A 289 9.21 -20.84 -13.61
N LYS A 290 9.83 -21.54 -14.57
CA LYS A 290 9.63 -22.98 -14.79
C LYS A 290 10.13 -23.84 -13.63
N ARG A 291 10.92 -23.28 -12.74
CA ARG A 291 11.55 -23.97 -11.59
C ARG A 291 10.95 -23.55 -10.26
N ASP A 292 9.90 -22.74 -10.28
CA ASP A 292 9.25 -22.29 -9.06
C ASP A 292 8.54 -23.46 -8.34
N ILE A 293 8.73 -23.53 -7.04
CA ILE A 293 8.04 -24.51 -6.19
C ILE A 293 6.65 -23.95 -5.91
N VAL A 294 5.63 -24.64 -6.41
CA VAL A 294 4.23 -24.26 -6.21
C VAL A 294 3.75 -24.73 -4.84
N SER A 295 3.14 -23.83 -4.07
CA SER A 295 2.43 -24.17 -2.84
C SER A 295 0.95 -24.37 -3.14
N HIS A 296 0.35 -25.45 -2.62
CA HIS A 296 -1.06 -25.80 -2.85
C HIS A 296 -1.96 -25.35 -1.69
N ASN A 297 -1.62 -24.27 -1.02
CA ASN A 297 -2.44 -23.75 0.07
C ASN A 297 -3.64 -22.99 -0.50
N ASN A 298 -4.84 -23.55 -0.34
CA ASN A 298 -6.10 -22.85 -0.61
C ASN A 298 -6.41 -21.91 0.55
N ILE A 299 -5.86 -20.69 0.50
CA ILE A 299 -6.24 -19.61 1.41
C ILE A 299 -7.39 -18.86 0.74
N GLU A 300 -8.56 -18.85 1.39
CA GLU A 300 -9.67 -17.99 0.98
C GLU A 300 -9.39 -16.55 1.40
N ILE A 301 -9.55 -15.63 0.47
CA ILE A 301 -9.44 -14.19 0.75
C ILE A 301 -10.84 -13.68 1.03
N ASP A 302 -11.17 -13.45 2.29
CA ASP A 302 -12.44 -12.87 2.70
C ASP A 302 -12.51 -11.39 2.39
N ASP A 303 -13.72 -10.82 2.39
CA ASP A 303 -13.94 -9.40 2.19
C ASP A 303 -13.61 -8.61 3.46
N TYR A 304 -12.37 -8.12 3.54
CA TYR A 304 -11.95 -7.18 4.58
C TYR A 304 -12.91 -5.97 4.73
N ASN A 305 -13.57 -5.57 3.63
CA ASN A 305 -14.54 -4.47 3.64
C ASN A 305 -15.83 -4.80 4.41
N ASN A 306 -16.19 -6.07 4.59
CA ASN A 306 -17.33 -6.47 5.43
C ASN A 306 -16.98 -6.44 6.93
N ASP A 307 -15.70 -6.59 7.28
CA ASP A 307 -15.20 -6.50 8.67
C ASP A 307 -14.91 -5.05 9.11
N LYS A 308 -14.89 -4.08 8.19
CA LYS A 308 -14.68 -2.66 8.57
C LYS A 308 -15.71 -2.16 9.59
N SER A 309 -16.90 -2.76 9.66
CA SER A 309 -17.90 -2.46 10.70
C SER A 309 -17.52 -3.00 12.09
N GLU A 310 -16.60 -3.97 12.19
CA GLU A 310 -16.15 -4.52 13.48
C GLU A 310 -14.74 -4.04 13.89
N VAL A 311 -13.86 -3.70 12.93
CA VAL A 311 -12.45 -3.38 13.22
C VAL A 311 -12.21 -1.92 13.63
N PHE A 312 -13.13 -1.00 13.31
CA PHE A 312 -13.09 0.39 13.78
C PHE A 312 -14.27 0.72 14.73
N LYS A 313 -14.57 -0.15 15.66
CA LYS A 313 -15.32 0.28 16.85
C LYS A 313 -14.34 0.82 17.88
N MET A 314 -13.79 2.01 17.66
CA MET A 314 -13.19 2.76 18.74
C MET A 314 -14.31 3.35 19.58
N THR A 315 -14.49 2.80 20.75
CA THR A 315 -15.39 3.41 21.75
C THR A 315 -14.58 4.43 22.54
N ARG A 316 -15.02 5.69 22.53
CA ARG A 316 -14.47 6.74 23.39
C ARG A 316 -15.47 7.10 24.46
N THR A 317 -14.99 7.24 25.68
CA THR A 317 -15.81 7.73 26.81
C THR A 317 -15.41 9.16 27.10
N ILE A 318 -16.36 10.06 27.03
CA ILE A 318 -16.20 11.51 27.22
C ILE A 318 -16.88 11.89 28.50
N GLY A 319 -16.16 12.49 29.44
CA GLY A 319 -16.76 13.09 30.65
C GLY A 319 -17.46 14.39 30.29
N VAL A 320 -18.77 14.49 30.54
CA VAL A 320 -19.60 15.65 30.17
C VAL A 320 -20.36 16.16 31.40
N LYS A 321 -20.02 17.38 31.84
CA LYS A 321 -20.72 18.04 32.95
C LYS A 321 -21.80 19.02 32.47
N GLY A 322 -22.82 19.18 33.29
CA GLY A 322 -23.91 20.12 33.02
C GLY A 322 -25.15 19.50 32.40
N MET A 323 -25.15 18.20 32.11
CA MET A 323 -26.37 17.48 31.71
C MET A 323 -27.26 17.27 32.99
N MET A 324 -28.52 17.71 32.95
CA MET A 324 -29.42 17.60 34.09
C MET A 324 -30.62 16.68 33.86
N CYS A 325 -30.84 16.22 32.64
CA CYS A 325 -32.02 15.40 32.30
C CYS A 325 -31.84 14.73 30.92
N GLY A 326 -32.74 13.79 30.62
CA GLY A 326 -32.72 13.07 29.32
C GLY A 326 -32.85 13.95 28.07
N HIS A 327 -33.32 15.19 28.19
CA HIS A 327 -33.32 16.17 27.09
C HIS A 327 -31.91 16.69 26.78
N CYS A 328 -31.09 16.85 27.81
CA CYS A 328 -29.67 17.22 27.70
C CYS A 328 -28.86 16.07 27.03
N GLU A 329 -29.13 14.82 27.43
CA GLU A 329 -28.54 13.64 26.80
C GLU A 329 -28.84 13.61 25.31
N ALA A 330 -30.11 13.77 24.92
CA ALA A 330 -30.51 13.75 23.51
C ALA A 330 -29.84 14.85 22.68
N ARG A 331 -29.57 16.02 23.27
CA ARG A 331 -28.82 17.10 22.58
C ARG A 331 -27.35 16.74 22.36
N VAL A 332 -26.69 16.23 23.39
CA VAL A 332 -25.28 15.78 23.29
C VAL A 332 -25.15 14.65 22.29
N VAL A 333 -26.05 13.66 22.35
CA VAL A 333 -26.09 12.55 21.39
C VAL A 333 -26.24 13.06 19.96
N LYS A 334 -27.22 13.93 19.71
CA LYS A 334 -27.51 14.49 18.40
C LYS A 334 -26.32 15.32 17.85
N ALA A 335 -25.66 16.08 18.71
CA ALA A 335 -24.47 16.84 18.32
C ALA A 335 -23.32 15.93 17.93
N LEU A 336 -23.05 14.88 18.70
CA LEU A 336 -22.01 13.90 18.40
C LEU A 336 -22.32 13.09 17.13
N GLU A 337 -23.55 12.64 16.94
CA GLU A 337 -23.99 11.91 15.76
C GLU A 337 -24.04 12.77 14.47
N SER A 338 -23.96 14.10 14.60
CA SER A 338 -23.81 14.98 13.41
C SER A 338 -22.42 14.90 12.79
N LEU A 339 -21.43 14.34 13.49
CA LEU A 339 -20.08 14.17 13.00
C LEU A 339 -20.00 12.91 12.11
N PRO A 340 -19.44 13.00 10.90
CA PRO A 340 -19.40 11.86 9.96
C PRO A 340 -18.57 10.68 10.45
N GLN A 341 -17.70 10.89 11.45
CA GLN A 341 -16.87 9.85 12.05
C GLN A 341 -17.56 9.11 13.21
N VAL A 342 -18.74 9.57 13.67
CA VAL A 342 -19.50 8.97 14.76
C VAL A 342 -20.60 8.07 14.20
N THR A 343 -20.57 6.79 14.58
CA THR A 343 -21.59 5.80 14.16
C THR A 343 -22.77 5.79 15.13
N SER A 344 -22.51 5.90 16.42
CA SER A 344 -23.54 6.01 17.45
C SER A 344 -22.98 6.74 18.67
N ALA A 345 -23.85 7.41 19.41
CA ALA A 345 -23.52 8.02 20.68
C ALA A 345 -24.56 7.68 21.72
N LYS A 346 -24.14 7.54 22.98
CA LYS A 346 -25.02 7.43 24.17
C LYS A 346 -24.52 8.36 25.24
N ALA A 347 -25.41 9.15 25.84
CA ALA A 347 -25.09 10.01 26.95
C ALA A 347 -25.88 9.57 28.17
N ASP A 348 -25.27 9.75 29.34
CA ASP A 348 -25.85 9.42 30.64
C ASP A 348 -25.59 10.61 31.58
N HIS A 349 -26.64 11.30 32.00
CA HIS A 349 -26.55 12.50 32.86
C HIS A 349 -26.25 12.13 34.31
N GLU A 350 -26.66 10.94 34.79
CA GLU A 350 -26.35 10.48 36.14
C GLU A 350 -24.88 10.07 36.27
N ALA A 351 -24.32 9.48 35.23
CA ALA A 351 -22.91 9.10 35.17
C ALA A 351 -21.99 10.25 34.70
N GLU A 352 -22.54 11.41 34.32
CA GLU A 352 -21.83 12.55 33.75
C GLU A 352 -20.88 12.16 32.58
N GLN A 353 -21.32 11.25 31.71
CA GLN A 353 -20.49 10.75 30.59
C GLN A 353 -21.28 10.56 29.30
N ALA A 354 -20.57 10.64 28.17
CA ALA A 354 -21.07 10.23 26.88
C ALA A 354 -20.12 9.19 26.30
N VAL A 355 -20.67 8.11 25.72
CA VAL A 355 -19.93 7.05 25.05
C VAL A 355 -20.22 7.17 23.56
N VAL A 356 -19.17 7.27 22.75
CA VAL A 356 -19.28 7.38 21.30
C VAL A 356 -18.62 6.18 20.64
N GLU A 357 -19.28 5.59 19.65
CA GLU A 357 -18.71 4.61 18.74
C GLU A 357 -18.25 5.32 17.47
N LEU A 358 -16.98 5.21 17.14
CA LEU A 358 -16.35 5.87 16.01
C LEU A 358 -16.09 4.87 14.88
N ASN A 359 -16.33 5.29 13.63
CA ASN A 359 -15.99 4.55 12.42
C ASN A 359 -14.69 5.03 11.79
N ALA A 360 -14.11 6.13 12.30
CA ALA A 360 -12.82 6.68 11.88
C ALA A 360 -12.18 7.45 13.03
N GLN A 361 -10.87 7.66 12.95
CA GLN A 361 -10.16 8.47 13.94
C GLN A 361 -10.63 9.93 13.87
N ILE A 362 -10.92 10.52 14.99
CA ILE A 362 -11.33 11.92 15.16
C ILE A 362 -10.44 12.56 16.23
N ASP A 363 -10.09 13.82 16.02
CA ASP A 363 -9.33 14.60 16.98
C ASP A 363 -10.19 14.87 18.23
N ASP A 364 -9.64 14.63 19.42
CA ASP A 364 -10.32 14.86 20.70
C ASP A 364 -10.81 16.30 20.83
N ASP A 365 -10.09 17.27 20.24
CA ASP A 365 -10.50 18.67 20.19
C ASP A 365 -11.78 18.91 19.39
N VAL A 366 -12.08 18.10 18.38
CA VAL A 366 -13.32 18.21 17.60
C VAL A 366 -14.50 17.69 18.42
N LEU A 367 -14.35 16.55 19.07
CA LEU A 367 -15.38 16.01 19.98
C LEU A 367 -15.69 17.00 21.11
N LYS A 368 -14.64 17.57 21.73
CA LYS A 368 -14.75 18.56 22.77
C LYS A 368 -15.50 19.81 22.31
N LYS A 369 -15.08 20.42 21.21
CA LYS A 369 -15.74 21.63 20.66
C LYS A 369 -17.20 21.38 20.28
N THR A 370 -17.54 20.20 19.81
CA THR A 370 -18.92 19.85 19.44
C THR A 370 -19.83 19.80 20.63
N ILE A 371 -19.36 19.27 21.78
CA ILE A 371 -20.14 19.22 23.03
C ILE A 371 -20.20 20.60 23.69
N GLU A 372 -19.09 21.34 23.71
CA GLU A 372 -19.02 22.69 24.28
C GLU A 372 -19.90 23.69 23.49
N ALA A 373 -20.08 23.52 22.20
CA ALA A 373 -20.98 24.32 21.38
C ALA A 373 -22.45 24.17 21.78
N GLU A 374 -22.83 23.03 22.39
CA GLU A 374 -24.17 22.81 22.96
C GLU A 374 -24.33 23.31 24.39
N GLY A 375 -23.26 23.88 24.97
CA GLY A 375 -23.28 24.51 26.30
C GLY A 375 -22.98 23.55 27.46
N TYR A 376 -22.27 22.45 27.20
CA TYR A 376 -21.84 21.51 28.23
C TYR A 376 -20.31 21.50 28.34
N ASP A 377 -19.79 21.20 29.54
CA ASP A 377 -18.36 21.17 29.81
C ASP A 377 -17.78 19.75 29.63
N VAL A 378 -16.70 19.61 28.86
CA VAL A 378 -15.98 18.33 28.70
C VAL A 378 -14.83 18.27 29.71
N THR A 379 -14.82 17.23 30.55
CA THR A 379 -13.80 17.06 31.60
C THR A 379 -12.61 16.20 31.15
N ASP A 380 -12.86 15.09 30.47
CA ASP A 380 -11.85 14.19 29.98
C ASP A 380 -12.38 13.38 28.78
N ILE A 381 -11.46 12.86 27.98
CA ILE A 381 -11.76 11.97 26.86
C ILE A 381 -10.80 10.76 26.97
N ARG A 382 -11.37 9.56 27.01
CA ARG A 382 -10.63 8.29 27.19
C ARG A 382 -10.88 7.34 26.03
#